data_20ea4aea37fa48b0a3d6916730601b33
#
_entry.id   20ea4aea37fa48b0a3d6916730601b33
#
_cell.length_a   1.000
_cell.length_b   1.000
_cell.length_c   1.000
_cell.angle_alpha   90.00
_cell.angle_beta   90.00
_cell.angle_gamma   90.00
#
_symmetry.space_group_name_H-M   'P 1'
#
loop_
_entity.id
_entity.type
_entity.pdbx_description
1 polymer ?
#
loop_
_entity_poly.entity_id
_entity_poly.type
_entity_poly.pdbx_seq_one_letter_code
_entity_poly.pdbx_strand_id
1 'polypeptide(L)'
;MAKSDPQPTFIEFQDGRPKKPVVPQVTREPDWVDRFLEDRELRPSTKKTYTRQLRQFQRWLAGKGWPDVTEQDLTRYKTHLKTTPKANSLDEALSPASINQALASIQSFFKWLTAKRLIQYNPALSLEKVTDAPSQVKDLEVSIIQNLEEVLPFRGERYNRDRAIFELLKHGLRANEVAARNVGDYGKQSITIQGAKWGSDGVVPLSAQACRALDSYLGWCLSEGFDTSADAPLFISLSNRNRGQRMGYKGVYNCIKDLAELAELDTQIHPHQLRHTFGTQLILEGMNPEFVRRLMRIKSMGVFGRYTKRALELKAKESFYDTLQASESGLFGSASE
;
A
#
# COMPACT_ATOMS: atom_id res chain seq x y z
N MET A 1 -58.37 -33.25 -5.49
CA MET A 1 -57.22 -32.47 -5.98
C MET A 1 -57.51 -32.09 -7.42
N ALA A 2 -58.03 -30.88 -7.63
CA ALA A 2 -58.36 -30.37 -8.96
C ALA A 2 -57.09 -29.77 -9.59
N LYS A 3 -56.68 -30.27 -10.75
CA LYS A 3 -55.65 -29.65 -11.59
C LYS A 3 -56.26 -28.39 -12.22
N SER A 4 -55.67 -27.24 -11.95
CA SER A 4 -56.02 -26.00 -12.63
C SER A 4 -55.49 -26.03 -14.05
N ASP A 5 -56.39 -25.88 -15.02
CA ASP A 5 -56.03 -25.71 -16.43
C ASP A 5 -55.19 -24.44 -16.66
N PRO A 6 -54.20 -24.48 -17.54
CA PRO A 6 -53.45 -23.29 -17.88
C PRO A 6 -54.31 -22.30 -18.66
N GLN A 7 -54.33 -21.05 -18.20
CA GLN A 7 -55.01 -19.94 -18.88
C GLN A 7 -54.43 -19.73 -20.29
N PRO A 8 -55.24 -19.41 -21.30
CA PRO A 8 -54.75 -19.17 -22.65
C PRO A 8 -53.89 -17.90 -22.71
N THR A 9 -52.69 -18.03 -23.21
CA THR A 9 -51.76 -16.91 -23.46
C THR A 9 -52.18 -16.21 -24.75
N PHE A 10 -52.70 -15.00 -24.66
CA PHE A 10 -52.98 -14.17 -25.83
C PHE A 10 -51.69 -13.68 -26.45
N ILE A 11 -51.47 -14.04 -27.74
CA ILE A 11 -50.31 -13.52 -28.51
C ILE A 11 -50.81 -12.24 -29.22
N GLU A 12 -50.26 -11.09 -28.80
CA GLU A 12 -50.49 -9.83 -29.50
C GLU A 12 -49.63 -9.77 -30.78
N PHE A 13 -50.27 -9.34 -31.87
CA PHE A 13 -49.63 -9.12 -33.16
C PHE A 13 -49.46 -7.62 -33.42
N GLN A 14 -48.30 -7.22 -33.92
CA GLN A 14 -48.06 -5.89 -34.48
C GLN A 14 -47.47 -6.06 -35.87
N ASP A 15 -48.09 -5.46 -36.88
CA ASP A 15 -47.69 -5.56 -38.29
C ASP A 15 -47.59 -6.99 -38.84
N GLY A 16 -48.53 -7.87 -38.41
CA GLY A 16 -48.59 -9.25 -38.87
C GLY A 16 -47.50 -10.18 -38.34
N ARG A 17 -46.70 -9.73 -37.40
CA ARG A 17 -45.67 -10.54 -36.73
C ARG A 17 -45.96 -10.68 -35.24
N PRO A 18 -45.74 -11.86 -34.65
CA PRO A 18 -45.94 -12.03 -33.22
C PRO A 18 -44.96 -11.12 -32.45
N LYS A 19 -45.48 -10.27 -31.55
CA LYS A 19 -44.62 -9.53 -30.60
C LYS A 19 -43.76 -10.53 -29.83
N LYS A 20 -42.45 -10.31 -29.83
CA LYS A 20 -41.59 -11.05 -28.91
C LYS A 20 -42.10 -10.83 -27.49
N PRO A 21 -42.26 -11.91 -26.69
CA PRO A 21 -42.69 -11.74 -25.31
C PRO A 21 -41.74 -10.76 -24.62
N VAL A 22 -42.32 -9.68 -24.10
CA VAL A 22 -41.60 -8.79 -23.20
C VAL A 22 -41.31 -9.61 -21.96
N VAL A 23 -40.10 -10.19 -21.89
CA VAL A 23 -39.60 -10.80 -20.65
C VAL A 23 -39.58 -9.65 -19.65
N PRO A 24 -40.36 -9.71 -18.54
CA PRO A 24 -40.25 -8.69 -17.51
C PRO A 24 -38.79 -8.59 -17.16
N GLN A 25 -38.19 -7.40 -17.30
CA GLN A 25 -36.88 -7.15 -16.70
C GLN A 25 -37.08 -7.41 -15.22
N VAL A 26 -36.60 -8.57 -14.78
CA VAL A 26 -36.42 -8.84 -13.35
C VAL A 26 -35.52 -7.69 -12.90
N THR A 27 -36.11 -6.70 -12.26
CA THR A 27 -35.36 -5.65 -11.57
C THR A 27 -34.53 -6.38 -10.55
N ARG A 28 -33.27 -6.70 -10.93
CA ARG A 28 -32.32 -7.27 -9.99
C ARG A 28 -32.27 -6.30 -8.83
N GLU A 29 -32.65 -6.78 -7.66
CA GLU A 29 -32.43 -5.99 -6.45
C GLU A 29 -31.02 -5.41 -6.50
N PRO A 30 -30.87 -4.11 -6.25
CA PRO A 30 -29.55 -3.47 -6.34
C PRO A 30 -28.58 -4.25 -5.47
N ASP A 31 -27.47 -4.64 -6.05
CA ASP A 31 -26.43 -5.40 -5.36
C ASP A 31 -25.96 -4.61 -4.11
N TRP A 32 -26.21 -5.15 -2.95
CA TRP A 32 -25.94 -4.46 -1.68
C TRP A 32 -24.45 -4.12 -1.50
N VAL A 33 -23.54 -4.87 -2.11
CA VAL A 33 -22.11 -4.54 -2.10
C VAL A 33 -21.86 -3.28 -2.91
N ASP A 34 -22.43 -3.17 -4.11
CA ASP A 34 -22.26 -1.97 -4.95
C ASP A 34 -22.89 -0.76 -4.28
N ARG A 35 -24.10 -0.90 -3.75
CA ARG A 35 -24.77 0.17 -2.98
C ARG A 35 -23.97 0.61 -1.74
N PHE A 36 -23.38 -0.32 -1.00
CA PHE A 36 -22.49 0.00 0.12
C PHE A 36 -21.28 0.82 -0.33
N LEU A 37 -20.70 0.49 -1.49
CA LEU A 37 -19.53 1.17 -2.03
C LEU A 37 -19.88 2.56 -2.62
N GLU A 38 -21.11 2.76 -3.05
CA GLU A 38 -21.63 4.05 -3.54
C GLU A 38 -21.99 4.98 -2.38
N ASP A 39 -22.62 4.46 -1.34
CA ASP A 39 -23.04 5.22 -0.16
C ASP A 39 -21.83 5.77 0.67
N ARG A 40 -20.61 5.40 0.31
CA ARG A 40 -19.43 5.79 1.03
C ARG A 40 -18.44 6.55 0.15
N GLU A 41 -17.98 7.67 0.66
CA GLU A 41 -16.84 8.42 0.08
C GLU A 41 -15.51 7.68 0.30
N LEU A 42 -15.36 6.54 -0.37
CA LEU A 42 -14.14 5.73 -0.30
C LEU A 42 -13.16 6.14 -1.38
N ARG A 43 -11.88 6.22 -1.01
CA ARG A 43 -10.82 6.38 -2.02
C ARG A 43 -10.83 5.20 -3.00
N PRO A 44 -10.47 5.40 -4.29
CA PRO A 44 -10.52 4.35 -5.31
C PRO A 44 -9.79 3.06 -4.90
N SER A 45 -8.65 3.17 -4.24
CA SER A 45 -7.88 2.01 -3.76
C SER A 45 -8.60 1.23 -2.65
N THR A 46 -9.30 1.93 -1.76
CA THR A 46 -10.10 1.30 -0.69
C THR A 46 -11.33 0.65 -1.29
N LYS A 47 -12.01 1.36 -2.20
CA LYS A 47 -13.18 0.81 -2.93
C LYS A 47 -12.80 -0.49 -3.64
N LYS A 48 -11.70 -0.51 -4.40
CA LYS A 48 -11.18 -1.71 -5.08
C LYS A 48 -10.90 -2.86 -4.09
N THR A 49 -10.31 -2.56 -2.95
CA THR A 49 -10.00 -3.57 -1.91
C THR A 49 -11.28 -4.15 -1.32
N TYR A 50 -12.23 -3.30 -0.92
CA TYR A 50 -13.51 -3.73 -0.36
C TYR A 50 -14.31 -4.55 -1.36
N THR A 51 -14.41 -4.09 -2.62
CA THR A 51 -15.06 -4.85 -3.70
C THR A 51 -14.50 -6.26 -3.78
N ARG A 52 -13.17 -6.39 -3.88
CA ARG A 52 -12.52 -7.70 -4.01
C ARG A 52 -12.83 -8.60 -2.81
N GLN A 53 -12.71 -8.09 -1.59
CA GLN A 53 -12.90 -8.87 -0.37
C GLN A 53 -14.35 -9.26 -0.13
N LEU A 54 -15.29 -8.34 -0.34
CA LEU A 54 -16.71 -8.63 -0.18
C LEU A 54 -17.22 -9.60 -1.26
N ARG A 55 -16.78 -9.45 -2.52
CA ARG A 55 -17.09 -10.39 -3.59
C ARG A 55 -16.49 -11.78 -3.35
N GLN A 56 -15.30 -11.85 -2.75
CA GLN A 56 -14.69 -13.12 -2.34
C GLN A 56 -15.54 -13.79 -1.25
N PHE A 57 -15.96 -13.05 -0.24
CA PHE A 57 -16.82 -13.55 0.83
C PHE A 57 -18.19 -14.00 0.28
N GLN A 58 -18.81 -13.21 -0.60
CA GLN A 58 -20.09 -13.55 -1.24
C GLN A 58 -20.00 -14.88 -2.03
N ARG A 59 -18.93 -15.09 -2.76
CA ARG A 59 -18.69 -16.38 -3.45
C ARG A 59 -18.54 -17.54 -2.49
N TRP A 60 -17.84 -17.31 -1.37
CA TRP A 60 -17.66 -18.34 -0.34
C TRP A 60 -18.98 -18.71 0.35
N LEU A 61 -19.92 -17.78 0.49
CA LEU A 61 -21.25 -18.02 1.03
C LEU A 61 -22.13 -18.90 0.13
N ALA A 62 -21.70 -19.17 -1.10
CA ALA A 62 -22.35 -20.10 -2.05
C ALA A 62 -23.86 -19.86 -2.24
N GLY A 63 -24.27 -18.60 -2.36
CA GLY A 63 -25.68 -18.20 -2.60
C GLY A 63 -26.49 -17.91 -1.35
N LYS A 64 -25.93 -18.06 -0.15
CA LYS A 64 -26.58 -17.63 1.09
C LYS A 64 -26.81 -16.11 1.07
N GLY A 65 -28.03 -15.67 1.38
CA GLY A 65 -28.39 -14.25 1.45
C GLY A 65 -27.71 -13.52 2.59
N TRP A 66 -27.46 -12.23 2.41
CA TRP A 66 -26.83 -11.41 3.46
C TRP A 66 -27.58 -11.39 4.80
N PRO A 67 -28.96 -11.37 4.82
CA PRO A 67 -29.74 -11.43 6.05
C PRO A 67 -29.59 -12.75 6.82
N ASP A 68 -29.22 -13.83 6.11
CA ASP A 68 -29.12 -15.18 6.68
C ASP A 68 -27.70 -15.49 7.21
N VAL A 69 -26.75 -14.58 7.03
CA VAL A 69 -25.38 -14.76 7.51
C VAL A 69 -25.33 -14.70 9.02
N THR A 70 -24.74 -15.71 9.62
CA THR A 70 -24.61 -15.86 11.08
C THR A 70 -23.17 -15.60 11.55
N GLU A 71 -22.99 -15.45 12.87
CA GLU A 71 -21.66 -15.38 13.50
C GLU A 71 -20.81 -16.64 13.22
N GLN A 72 -21.47 -17.82 13.15
CA GLN A 72 -20.79 -19.06 12.81
C GLN A 72 -20.23 -19.04 11.39
N ASP A 73 -20.96 -18.47 10.42
CA ASP A 73 -20.48 -18.33 9.05
C ASP A 73 -19.23 -17.44 9.01
N LEU A 74 -19.21 -16.36 9.76
CA LEU A 74 -18.05 -15.45 9.86
C LEU A 74 -16.85 -16.13 10.52
N THR A 75 -17.09 -16.93 11.56
CA THR A 75 -16.04 -17.71 12.21
C THR A 75 -15.46 -18.77 11.27
N ARG A 76 -16.32 -19.47 10.51
CA ARG A 76 -15.89 -20.44 9.49
C ARG A 76 -15.11 -19.75 8.37
N TYR A 77 -15.56 -18.59 7.93
CA TYR A 77 -14.83 -17.82 6.92
C TYR A 77 -13.47 -17.34 7.42
N LYS A 78 -13.38 -16.86 8.66
CA LYS A 78 -12.09 -16.52 9.29
C LYS A 78 -11.14 -17.72 9.31
N THR A 79 -11.63 -18.91 9.63
CA THR A 79 -10.85 -20.17 9.58
C THR A 79 -10.44 -20.49 8.14
N HIS A 80 -11.35 -20.40 7.19
CA HIS A 80 -11.06 -20.57 5.76
C HIS A 80 -9.94 -19.62 5.29
N LEU A 81 -9.98 -18.34 5.66
CA LEU A 81 -8.92 -17.39 5.31
C LEU A 81 -7.54 -17.77 5.87
N LYS A 82 -7.47 -18.43 7.02
CA LYS A 82 -6.20 -18.91 7.61
C LYS A 82 -5.56 -20.05 6.81
N THR A 83 -6.37 -20.83 6.11
CA THR A 83 -5.92 -21.97 5.28
C THR A 83 -5.86 -21.61 3.79
N THR A 84 -6.30 -20.40 3.41
CA THR A 84 -6.30 -19.96 2.00
C THR A 84 -4.87 -19.60 1.57
N PRO A 85 -4.35 -20.21 0.50
CA PRO A 85 -3.07 -19.85 -0.06
C PRO A 85 -3.04 -18.40 -0.57
N LYS A 86 -1.86 -17.80 -0.61
CA LYS A 86 -1.65 -16.53 -1.31
C LYS A 86 -1.86 -16.74 -2.83
N ALA A 87 -2.39 -15.72 -3.50
CA ALA A 87 -2.65 -15.79 -4.94
C ALA A 87 -1.41 -16.10 -5.80
N ASN A 88 -0.21 -15.78 -5.30
CA ASN A 88 1.06 -15.93 -6.01
C ASN A 88 1.97 -17.02 -5.43
N SER A 89 1.52 -17.76 -4.43
CA SER A 89 2.27 -18.86 -3.80
C SER A 89 1.31 -19.85 -3.18
N LEU A 90 1.30 -21.06 -3.71
CA LEU A 90 0.41 -22.13 -3.23
C LEU A 90 0.81 -22.65 -1.85
N ASP A 91 2.07 -22.46 -1.46
CA ASP A 91 2.65 -22.98 -0.21
C ASP A 91 2.54 -21.99 0.95
N GLU A 92 2.16 -20.73 0.69
CA GLU A 92 2.07 -19.71 1.71
C GLU A 92 0.63 -19.30 2.02
N ALA A 93 0.22 -19.43 3.28
CA ALA A 93 -1.06 -18.92 3.76
C ALA A 93 -1.13 -17.39 3.77
N LEU A 94 -2.35 -16.85 3.80
CA LEU A 94 -2.56 -15.40 3.96
C LEU A 94 -1.96 -14.91 5.28
N SER A 95 -1.27 -13.76 5.23
CA SER A 95 -0.75 -13.13 6.45
C SER A 95 -1.89 -12.68 7.37
N PRO A 96 -1.68 -12.65 8.70
CA PRO A 96 -2.66 -12.12 9.66
C PRO A 96 -3.16 -10.72 9.28
N ALA A 97 -2.27 -9.85 8.79
CA ALA A 97 -2.63 -8.52 8.33
C ALA A 97 -3.61 -8.56 7.14
N SER A 98 -3.41 -9.47 6.18
CA SER A 98 -4.31 -9.66 5.04
C SER A 98 -5.67 -10.20 5.47
N ILE A 99 -5.68 -11.15 6.40
CA ILE A 99 -6.91 -11.68 7.00
C ILE A 99 -7.66 -10.56 7.73
N ASN A 100 -6.97 -9.82 8.59
CA ASN A 100 -7.56 -8.71 9.34
C ASN A 100 -8.12 -7.60 8.42
N GLN A 101 -7.50 -7.37 7.27
CA GLN A 101 -8.02 -6.45 6.27
C GLN A 101 -9.34 -6.97 5.65
N ALA A 102 -9.43 -8.27 5.36
CA ALA A 102 -10.66 -8.88 4.87
C ALA A 102 -11.79 -8.82 5.92
N LEU A 103 -11.47 -9.16 7.17
CA LEU A 103 -12.44 -9.08 8.27
C LEU A 103 -12.93 -7.65 8.50
N ALA A 104 -12.04 -6.65 8.42
CA ALA A 104 -12.42 -5.23 8.56
C ALA A 104 -13.39 -4.76 7.46
N SER A 105 -13.25 -5.24 6.24
CA SER A 105 -14.20 -4.92 5.16
C SER A 105 -15.57 -5.53 5.42
N ILE A 106 -15.62 -6.77 5.93
CA ILE A 106 -16.85 -7.48 6.29
C ILE A 106 -17.54 -6.78 7.47
N GLN A 107 -16.81 -6.45 8.53
CA GLN A 107 -17.34 -5.70 9.67
C GLN A 107 -17.94 -4.36 9.24
N SER A 108 -17.24 -3.64 8.35
CA SER A 108 -17.69 -2.37 7.83
C SER A 108 -18.98 -2.49 7.01
N PHE A 109 -19.09 -3.56 6.23
CA PHE A 109 -20.26 -3.86 5.41
C PHE A 109 -21.48 -4.23 6.28
N PHE A 110 -21.33 -5.16 7.22
CA PHE A 110 -22.44 -5.54 8.10
C PHE A 110 -22.88 -4.40 9.03
N LYS A 111 -21.96 -3.55 9.48
CA LYS A 111 -22.30 -2.32 10.19
C LYS A 111 -23.17 -1.38 9.34
N TRP A 112 -22.85 -1.25 8.05
CA TRP A 112 -23.63 -0.45 7.12
C TRP A 112 -25.02 -1.08 6.88
N LEU A 113 -25.10 -2.40 6.66
CA LEU A 113 -26.38 -3.11 6.47
C LEU A 113 -27.33 -2.88 7.65
N THR A 114 -26.81 -2.99 8.88
CA THR A 114 -27.61 -2.77 10.09
C THR A 114 -28.02 -1.30 10.24
N ALA A 115 -27.12 -0.37 9.95
CA ALA A 115 -27.42 1.08 10.00
C ALA A 115 -28.50 1.48 8.99
N LYS A 116 -28.53 0.83 7.82
CA LYS A 116 -29.58 1.01 6.79
C LYS A 116 -30.85 0.19 7.05
N ARG A 117 -30.90 -0.56 8.15
CA ARG A 117 -32.02 -1.46 8.50
C ARG A 117 -32.32 -2.52 7.42
N LEU A 118 -31.31 -2.92 6.66
CA LEU A 118 -31.41 -3.98 5.65
C LEU A 118 -31.30 -5.36 6.30
N ILE A 119 -30.72 -5.44 7.48
CA ILE A 119 -30.70 -6.60 8.37
C ILE A 119 -31.04 -6.14 9.80
N GLN A 120 -31.62 -7.04 10.59
CA GLN A 120 -32.04 -6.73 11.96
C GLN A 120 -30.85 -6.76 12.95
N TYR A 121 -29.89 -7.63 12.71
CA TYR A 121 -28.80 -7.94 13.59
C TYR A 121 -27.47 -7.93 12.83
N ASN A 122 -26.40 -7.44 13.48
CA ASN A 122 -25.06 -7.43 12.90
C ASN A 122 -24.26 -8.67 13.34
N PRO A 123 -24.08 -9.70 12.49
CA PRO A 123 -23.35 -10.91 12.86
C PRO A 123 -21.83 -10.70 13.00
N ALA A 124 -21.31 -9.53 12.60
CA ALA A 124 -19.89 -9.24 12.67
C ALA A 124 -19.47 -8.46 13.93
N LEU A 125 -20.37 -8.29 14.92
CA LEU A 125 -20.03 -7.55 16.16
C LEU A 125 -18.95 -8.26 16.98
N SER A 126 -19.07 -9.58 17.13
CA SER A 126 -18.15 -10.44 17.89
C SER A 126 -16.92 -10.88 17.08
N LEU A 127 -16.82 -10.46 15.81
CA LEU A 127 -15.75 -10.91 14.91
C LEU A 127 -14.41 -10.31 15.31
N GLU A 128 -13.61 -11.05 16.04
CA GLU A 128 -12.28 -10.63 16.48
C GLU A 128 -11.23 -10.76 15.37
N LYS A 129 -10.25 -9.87 15.43
CA LYS A 129 -9.06 -9.94 14.58
C LYS A 129 -8.24 -11.20 14.88
N VAL A 130 -7.48 -11.65 13.89
CA VAL A 130 -6.43 -12.64 14.10
C VAL A 130 -5.27 -11.93 14.80
N THR A 131 -4.75 -12.56 15.86
CA THR A 131 -3.54 -12.03 16.53
C THR A 131 -2.40 -11.99 15.54
N ASP A 132 -1.82 -10.82 15.39
CA ASP A 132 -0.66 -10.58 14.54
C ASP A 132 0.56 -10.42 15.44
N ALA A 133 1.64 -11.08 15.10
CA ALA A 133 2.90 -10.75 15.73
C ALA A 133 3.21 -9.26 15.42
N PRO A 134 3.75 -8.48 16.37
CA PRO A 134 4.08 -7.10 16.12
C PRO A 134 4.89 -7.00 14.84
N SER A 135 4.33 -6.34 13.82
CA SER A 135 5.02 -6.14 12.55
C SER A 135 6.32 -5.37 12.83
N GLN A 136 7.45 -6.05 12.73
CA GLN A 136 8.75 -5.40 12.83
C GLN A 136 8.92 -4.40 11.69
N VAL A 137 9.57 -3.29 11.99
CA VAL A 137 10.02 -2.36 10.94
C VAL A 137 11.07 -3.08 10.12
N LYS A 138 10.83 -3.19 8.82
CA LYS A 138 11.78 -3.81 7.87
C LYS A 138 12.67 -2.70 7.31
N ASP A 139 13.54 -2.16 8.13
CA ASP A 139 14.62 -1.28 7.72
C ASP A 139 15.68 -2.06 6.94
N LEU A 140 16.39 -1.38 6.06
CA LEU A 140 17.49 -1.93 5.26
C LEU A 140 18.81 -1.65 5.97
N GLU A 141 19.72 -2.59 5.88
CA GLU A 141 21.10 -2.38 6.28
C GLU A 141 21.77 -1.35 5.37
N VAL A 142 22.75 -0.65 5.90
CA VAL A 142 23.51 0.39 5.16
C VAL A 142 24.16 -0.21 3.91
N SER A 143 24.70 -1.41 4.02
CA SER A 143 25.30 -2.16 2.90
C SER A 143 24.31 -2.38 1.74
N ILE A 144 23.06 -2.70 2.02
CA ILE A 144 22.02 -2.86 1.00
C ILE A 144 21.77 -1.54 0.28
N ILE A 145 21.72 -0.42 1.01
CA ILE A 145 21.53 0.90 0.39
C ILE A 145 22.70 1.24 -0.50
N GLN A 146 23.92 0.97 -0.05
CA GLN A 146 25.15 1.18 -0.83
C GLN A 146 25.16 0.34 -2.12
N ASN A 147 24.82 -0.95 -2.03
CA ASN A 147 24.72 -1.81 -3.20
C ASN A 147 23.69 -1.28 -4.23
N LEU A 148 22.53 -0.76 -3.74
CA LEU A 148 21.53 -0.15 -4.63
C LEU A 148 22.03 1.15 -5.27
N GLU A 149 22.87 1.93 -4.59
CA GLU A 149 23.52 3.13 -5.14
C GLU A 149 24.58 2.81 -6.18
N GLU A 150 25.38 1.77 -5.96
CA GLU A 150 26.46 1.33 -6.84
C GLU A 150 25.96 0.84 -8.20
N VAL A 151 24.77 0.28 -8.26
CA VAL A 151 24.17 -0.20 -9.52
C VAL A 151 23.42 0.87 -10.29
N LEU A 152 23.15 2.04 -9.71
CA LEU A 152 22.43 3.12 -10.40
C LEU A 152 23.08 3.53 -11.74
N PRO A 153 24.42 3.66 -11.88
CA PRO A 153 25.06 4.02 -13.15
C PRO A 153 24.75 3.04 -14.29
N PHE A 154 24.44 1.80 -13.98
CA PHE A 154 24.12 0.77 -14.97
C PHE A 154 22.67 0.87 -15.53
N ARG A 155 21.90 1.87 -15.08
CA ARG A 155 20.51 2.10 -15.55
C ARG A 155 20.42 2.76 -16.93
N GLY A 156 21.55 3.12 -17.56
CA GLY A 156 21.59 3.75 -18.87
C GLY A 156 20.73 5.01 -18.93
N GLU A 157 19.84 5.15 -19.92
CA GLU A 157 18.95 6.29 -20.09
C GLU A 157 18.09 6.59 -18.84
N ARG A 158 17.81 5.59 -18.01
CA ARG A 158 16.98 5.74 -16.81
C ARG A 158 17.77 6.30 -15.61
N TYR A 159 19.09 6.39 -15.69
CA TYR A 159 19.97 6.73 -14.57
C TYR A 159 19.53 7.99 -13.82
N ASN A 160 19.41 9.11 -14.52
CA ASN A 160 19.09 10.40 -13.90
C ASN A 160 17.74 10.35 -13.17
N ARG A 161 16.73 9.75 -13.81
CA ARG A 161 15.38 9.58 -13.24
C ARG A 161 15.40 8.65 -12.03
N ASP A 162 16.00 7.48 -12.18
CA ASP A 162 15.95 6.43 -11.17
C ASP A 162 16.77 6.84 -9.94
N ARG A 163 17.87 7.59 -10.12
CA ARG A 163 18.62 8.22 -9.04
C ARG A 163 17.78 9.26 -8.28
N ALA A 164 17.09 10.15 -8.97
CA ALA A 164 16.22 11.14 -8.32
C ALA A 164 15.07 10.49 -7.56
N ILE A 165 14.44 9.44 -8.11
CA ILE A 165 13.42 8.65 -7.42
C ILE A 165 13.98 8.00 -6.16
N PHE A 166 15.14 7.36 -6.26
CA PHE A 166 15.80 6.68 -5.15
C PHE A 166 16.10 7.65 -4.00
N GLU A 167 16.65 8.82 -4.32
CA GLU A 167 16.93 9.86 -3.32
C GLU A 167 15.66 10.34 -2.61
N LEU A 168 14.57 10.58 -3.33
CA LEU A 168 13.30 10.97 -2.68
C LEU A 168 12.75 9.88 -1.75
N LEU A 169 12.88 8.61 -2.14
CA LEU A 169 12.47 7.50 -1.28
C LEU A 169 13.34 7.38 -0.03
N LYS A 170 14.65 7.63 -0.14
CA LYS A 170 15.60 7.73 0.99
C LYS A 170 15.27 8.90 1.93
N HIS A 171 14.60 9.96 1.44
CA HIS A 171 14.07 11.07 2.25
C HIS A 171 12.67 10.79 2.81
N GLY A 172 12.26 9.55 2.82
CA GLY A 172 11.04 9.10 3.49
C GLY A 172 9.74 9.41 2.75
N LEU A 173 9.76 9.76 1.45
CA LEU A 173 8.55 9.87 0.65
C LEU A 173 7.94 8.48 0.40
N ARG A 174 6.62 8.43 0.31
CA ARG A 174 5.94 7.20 -0.14
C ARG A 174 5.99 7.12 -1.66
N ALA A 175 6.05 5.91 -2.22
CA ALA A 175 6.10 5.74 -3.69
C ALA A 175 4.92 6.41 -4.42
N ASN A 176 3.73 6.43 -3.83
CA ASN A 176 2.59 7.17 -4.38
C ASN A 176 2.78 8.69 -4.29
N GLU A 177 3.48 9.18 -3.28
CA GLU A 177 3.79 10.61 -3.15
C GLU A 177 4.80 11.02 -4.23
N VAL A 178 5.84 10.22 -4.45
CA VAL A 178 6.82 10.42 -5.55
C VAL A 178 6.12 10.44 -6.91
N ALA A 179 5.28 9.44 -7.20
CA ALA A 179 4.58 9.32 -8.48
C ALA A 179 3.60 10.50 -8.76
N ALA A 180 3.07 11.11 -7.70
CA ALA A 180 2.05 12.16 -7.81
C ALA A 180 2.64 13.58 -7.90
N ARG A 181 3.98 13.75 -7.85
CA ARG A 181 4.59 15.09 -7.84
C ARG A 181 4.61 15.73 -9.21
N ASN A 182 4.45 17.06 -9.20
CA ASN A 182 4.71 17.94 -10.33
C ASN A 182 6.09 18.58 -10.19
N VAL A 183 6.62 19.13 -11.26
CA VAL A 183 7.90 19.86 -11.24
C VAL A 183 7.85 21.04 -10.27
N GLY A 184 6.73 21.78 -10.22
CA GLY A 184 6.53 22.90 -9.31
C GLY A 184 6.47 22.52 -7.81
N ASP A 185 6.30 21.24 -7.47
CA ASP A 185 6.38 20.78 -6.09
C ASP A 185 7.82 20.76 -5.55
N TYR A 186 8.83 20.81 -6.43
CA TYR A 186 10.24 20.87 -6.07
C TYR A 186 10.73 22.30 -5.90
N GLY A 187 11.03 22.69 -4.67
CA GLY A 187 11.47 24.04 -4.28
C GLY A 187 12.99 24.15 -4.05
N LYS A 188 13.82 23.43 -4.82
CA LYS A 188 15.31 23.40 -4.78
C LYS A 188 15.98 22.93 -3.47
N GLN A 189 15.32 23.02 -2.33
CA GLN A 189 15.79 22.49 -1.04
C GLN A 189 14.75 21.66 -0.32
N SER A 190 13.58 21.55 -0.89
CA SER A 190 12.47 20.81 -0.32
C SER A 190 11.50 20.34 -1.41
N ILE A 191 10.66 19.38 -1.06
CA ILE A 191 9.54 18.97 -1.91
C ILE A 191 8.23 19.07 -1.14
N THR A 192 7.23 19.69 -1.77
CA THR A 192 5.90 19.88 -1.22
C THR A 192 5.04 18.66 -1.51
N ILE A 193 4.40 18.12 -0.50
CA ILE A 193 3.48 17.01 -0.62
C ILE A 193 2.06 17.51 -0.38
N GLN A 194 1.22 17.46 -1.41
CA GLN A 194 -0.20 17.84 -1.37
C GLN A 194 -1.08 16.64 -1.75
N GLY A 195 -2.31 16.61 -1.23
CA GLY A 195 -3.29 15.57 -1.51
C GLY A 195 -2.91 14.19 -0.94
N ALA A 196 -2.03 14.16 0.06
CA ALA A 196 -1.57 12.93 0.65
C ALA A 196 -2.67 12.18 1.41
N LYS A 197 -2.47 10.88 1.60
CA LYS A 197 -3.40 10.02 2.34
C LYS A 197 -3.55 10.52 3.78
N TRP A 198 -4.78 10.64 4.27
CA TRP A 198 -5.08 11.04 5.65
C TRP A 198 -4.69 12.49 5.99
N GLY A 199 -4.62 13.39 4.99
CA GLY A 199 -4.18 14.77 5.20
C GLY A 199 -2.75 14.84 5.76
N SER A 200 -1.86 13.94 5.32
CA SER A 200 -0.43 13.96 5.66
C SER A 200 0.35 14.83 4.68
N ASP A 201 -0.24 15.97 4.29
CA ASP A 201 0.40 17.00 3.50
C ASP A 201 1.54 17.65 4.29
N GLY A 202 2.50 18.22 3.61
CA GLY A 202 3.63 18.89 4.26
C GLY A 202 4.80 19.09 3.32
N VAL A 203 5.84 19.71 3.84
CA VAL A 203 7.09 19.95 3.13
C VAL A 203 8.15 19.00 3.67
N VAL A 204 8.90 18.38 2.78
CA VAL A 204 10.01 17.48 3.10
C VAL A 204 11.31 18.19 2.72
N PRO A 205 12.20 18.49 3.66
CA PRO A 205 13.52 19.01 3.36
C PRO A 205 14.34 17.95 2.63
N LEU A 206 15.18 18.36 1.71
CA LEU A 206 16.03 17.51 0.90
C LEU A 206 17.51 17.77 1.19
N SER A 207 18.31 16.72 1.19
CA SER A 207 19.76 16.84 1.24
C SER A 207 20.32 17.44 -0.05
N ALA A 208 21.54 17.99 0.01
CA ALA A 208 22.21 18.49 -1.19
C ALA A 208 22.38 17.40 -2.27
N GLN A 209 22.52 16.13 -1.87
CA GLN A 209 22.60 15.00 -2.80
C GLN A 209 21.27 14.79 -3.55
N ALA A 210 20.15 14.82 -2.84
CA ALA A 210 18.84 14.70 -3.45
C ALA A 210 18.53 15.88 -4.39
N CYS A 211 18.89 17.09 -3.99
CA CYS A 211 18.76 18.28 -4.84
C CYS A 211 19.55 18.14 -6.14
N ARG A 212 20.85 17.76 -6.05
CA ARG A 212 21.68 17.51 -7.24
C ARG A 212 21.10 16.42 -8.15
N ALA A 213 20.55 15.35 -7.58
CA ALA A 213 19.91 14.28 -8.36
C ALA A 213 18.68 14.79 -9.12
N LEU A 214 17.83 15.57 -8.47
CA LEU A 214 16.65 16.18 -9.08
C LEU A 214 17.03 17.21 -10.16
N ASP A 215 17.99 18.10 -9.89
CA ASP A 215 18.46 19.11 -10.84
C ASP A 215 19.07 18.44 -12.08
N SER A 216 19.90 17.39 -11.90
CA SER A 216 20.46 16.60 -13.00
C SER A 216 19.36 15.92 -13.84
N TYR A 217 18.34 15.39 -13.18
CA TYR A 217 17.22 14.77 -13.88
C TYR A 217 16.38 15.78 -14.67
N LEU A 218 16.06 16.94 -14.07
CA LEU A 218 15.31 17.99 -14.76
C LEU A 218 16.10 18.60 -15.92
N GLY A 219 17.42 18.79 -15.74
CA GLY A 219 18.32 19.22 -16.81
C GLY A 219 18.34 18.23 -17.98
N TRP A 220 18.38 16.93 -17.68
CA TRP A 220 18.27 15.87 -18.68
C TRP A 220 16.88 15.88 -19.36
N CYS A 221 15.79 16.04 -18.62
CA CYS A 221 14.44 16.16 -19.20
C CYS A 221 14.37 17.32 -20.21
N LEU A 222 14.94 18.46 -19.84
CA LEU A 222 14.96 19.65 -20.71
C LEU A 222 15.79 19.39 -21.99
N SER A 223 16.96 18.74 -21.89
CA SER A 223 17.80 18.43 -23.06
C SER A 223 17.15 17.41 -24.00
N GLU A 224 16.31 16.52 -23.49
CA GLU A 224 15.53 15.55 -24.26
C GLU A 224 14.20 16.13 -24.82
N GLY A 225 13.90 17.40 -24.54
CA GLY A 225 12.70 18.06 -25.00
C GLY A 225 11.40 17.71 -24.26
N PHE A 226 11.50 17.16 -23.05
CA PHE A 226 10.34 16.90 -22.19
C PHE A 226 9.88 18.19 -21.51
N ASP A 227 8.56 18.28 -21.25
CA ASP A 227 7.96 19.39 -20.52
C ASP A 227 8.45 19.40 -19.04
N THR A 228 9.02 20.53 -18.66
CA THR A 228 9.49 20.82 -17.29
C THR A 228 8.76 22.01 -16.67
N SER A 229 7.60 22.40 -17.19
CA SER A 229 6.74 23.42 -16.60
C SER A 229 6.27 23.00 -15.19
N ALA A 230 5.85 23.96 -14.37
CA ALA A 230 5.48 23.70 -12.98
C ALA A 230 4.38 22.64 -12.82
N ASP A 231 3.44 22.57 -13.75
CA ASP A 231 2.32 21.62 -13.74
C ASP A 231 2.67 20.26 -14.37
N ALA A 232 3.81 20.17 -15.06
CA ALA A 232 4.27 18.92 -15.66
C ALA A 232 4.57 17.85 -14.58
N PRO A 233 4.40 16.56 -14.90
CA PRO A 233 4.78 15.48 -13.99
C PRO A 233 6.28 15.51 -13.69
N LEU A 234 6.63 15.51 -12.39
CA LEU A 234 8.04 15.48 -11.99
C LEU A 234 8.75 14.22 -12.53
N PHE A 235 8.09 13.07 -12.48
CA PHE A 235 8.66 11.83 -13.01
C PHE A 235 7.84 11.28 -14.17
N ILE A 236 8.55 11.06 -15.27
CA ILE A 236 7.97 10.56 -16.52
C ILE A 236 8.34 9.11 -16.80
N SER A 237 7.49 8.44 -17.55
CA SER A 237 7.75 7.12 -18.08
C SER A 237 8.70 7.21 -19.28
N LEU A 238 9.66 6.29 -19.33
CA LEU A 238 10.58 6.12 -20.46
C LEU A 238 10.28 4.84 -21.27
N SER A 239 9.12 4.21 -21.04
CA SER A 239 8.71 3.07 -21.82
C SER A 239 8.15 3.52 -23.18
N ASN A 240 8.37 2.72 -24.23
CA ASN A 240 7.90 3.03 -25.59
C ASN A 240 6.39 3.27 -25.66
N ARG A 241 5.61 2.64 -24.76
CA ARG A 241 4.14 2.72 -24.78
C ARG A 241 3.59 4.07 -24.29
N ASN A 242 4.28 4.71 -23.34
CA ASN A 242 3.79 5.93 -22.67
C ASN A 242 4.95 6.87 -22.28
N ARG A 243 5.95 6.98 -23.18
CA ARG A 243 7.12 7.86 -23.01
C ARG A 243 6.66 9.31 -22.81
N GLY A 244 7.23 10.00 -21.83
CA GLY A 244 6.88 11.38 -21.48
C GLY A 244 5.63 11.52 -20.59
N GLN A 245 4.79 10.51 -20.46
CA GLN A 245 3.63 10.57 -19.57
C GLN A 245 4.03 10.36 -18.11
N ARG A 246 3.17 10.81 -17.17
CA ARG A 246 3.39 10.63 -15.73
C ARG A 246 3.69 9.17 -15.38
N MET A 247 4.78 8.94 -14.66
CA MET A 247 5.11 7.66 -14.08
C MET A 247 4.15 7.36 -12.91
N GLY A 248 3.44 6.24 -12.98
CA GLY A 248 2.58 5.80 -11.89
C GLY A 248 3.33 5.07 -10.77
N TYR A 249 2.61 4.77 -9.68
CA TYR A 249 3.13 4.00 -8.53
C TYR A 249 3.92 2.73 -8.94
N LYS A 250 3.38 1.97 -9.91
CA LYS A 250 4.04 0.73 -10.36
C LYS A 250 5.41 1.00 -10.98
N GLY A 251 5.57 2.13 -11.67
CA GLY A 251 6.85 2.53 -12.24
C GLY A 251 7.89 2.84 -11.16
N VAL A 252 7.50 3.59 -10.11
CA VAL A 252 8.36 3.87 -8.94
C VAL A 252 8.70 2.58 -8.20
N TYR A 253 7.73 1.68 -8.03
CA TYR A 253 7.96 0.38 -7.40
C TYR A 253 8.94 -0.48 -8.21
N ASN A 254 8.75 -0.57 -9.53
CA ASN A 254 9.62 -1.35 -10.40
C ASN A 254 11.03 -0.76 -10.47
N CYS A 255 11.21 0.57 -10.36
CA CYS A 255 12.52 1.20 -10.28
C CYS A 255 13.38 0.57 -9.15
N ILE A 256 12.81 0.45 -7.94
CA ILE A 256 13.52 -0.15 -6.80
C ILE A 256 13.71 -1.65 -6.97
N LYS A 257 12.72 -2.34 -7.53
CA LYS A 257 12.81 -3.77 -7.82
C LYS A 257 13.94 -4.06 -8.82
N ASP A 258 13.99 -3.31 -9.91
CA ASP A 258 15.02 -3.45 -10.93
C ASP A 258 16.43 -3.16 -10.37
N LEU A 259 16.58 -2.17 -9.44
CA LEU A 259 17.85 -1.90 -8.76
C LEU A 259 18.26 -3.07 -7.87
N ALA A 260 17.33 -3.67 -7.13
CA ALA A 260 17.61 -4.84 -6.30
C ALA A 260 18.03 -6.06 -7.14
N GLU A 261 17.39 -6.26 -8.29
CA GLU A 261 17.76 -7.31 -9.24
C GLU A 261 19.16 -7.08 -9.84
N LEU A 262 19.50 -5.82 -10.20
CA LEU A 262 20.84 -5.47 -10.68
C LEU A 262 21.93 -5.61 -9.61
N ALA A 263 21.57 -5.36 -8.35
CA ALA A 263 22.48 -5.53 -7.20
C ALA A 263 22.54 -6.98 -6.71
N GLU A 264 21.93 -7.92 -7.44
CA GLU A 264 21.90 -9.37 -7.13
C GLU A 264 21.48 -9.67 -5.68
N LEU A 265 20.54 -8.87 -5.15
CA LEU A 265 20.04 -9.04 -3.78
C LEU A 265 19.03 -10.20 -3.71
N ASP A 266 19.29 -11.17 -2.84
CA ASP A 266 18.40 -12.33 -2.60
C ASP A 266 17.04 -11.96 -2.03
N THR A 267 16.88 -10.74 -1.52
CA THR A 267 15.67 -10.27 -0.89
C THR A 267 14.92 -9.24 -1.75
N GLN A 268 13.59 -9.36 -1.78
CA GLN A 268 12.77 -8.35 -2.44
C GLN A 268 12.79 -7.03 -1.67
N ILE A 269 13.35 -6.00 -2.31
CA ILE A 269 13.36 -4.65 -1.76
C ILE A 269 12.13 -3.88 -2.24
N HIS A 270 11.50 -3.17 -1.30
CA HIS A 270 10.30 -2.37 -1.55
C HIS A 270 10.54 -0.91 -1.20
N PRO A 271 9.95 0.05 -1.92
CA PRO A 271 10.10 1.49 -1.62
C PRO A 271 9.81 1.86 -0.17
N HIS A 272 8.89 1.13 0.48
CA HIS A 272 8.52 1.41 1.87
C HIS A 272 9.62 1.08 2.88
N GLN A 273 10.53 0.16 2.54
CA GLN A 273 11.68 -0.16 3.38
C GLN A 273 12.68 1.00 3.43
N LEU A 274 12.94 1.69 2.30
CA LEU A 274 13.77 2.90 2.28
C LEU A 274 13.20 3.98 3.21
N ARG A 275 11.89 4.15 3.20
CA ARG A 275 11.21 5.06 4.13
C ARG A 275 11.33 4.59 5.59
N HIS A 276 11.28 3.30 5.85
CA HIS A 276 11.50 2.76 7.20
C HIS A 276 12.91 3.05 7.66
N THR A 277 13.90 2.80 6.81
CA THR A 277 15.31 3.09 7.10
C THR A 277 15.52 4.56 7.41
N PHE A 278 14.97 5.47 6.61
CA PHE A 278 15.01 6.91 6.88
C PHE A 278 14.55 7.26 8.30
N GLY A 279 13.38 6.76 8.71
CA GLY A 279 12.83 7.07 10.03
C GLY A 279 13.65 6.46 11.17
N THR A 280 14.11 5.21 11.02
CA THR A 280 14.97 4.55 12.01
C THR A 280 16.33 5.23 12.12
N GLN A 281 16.94 5.56 10.99
CA GLN A 281 18.27 6.17 10.94
C GLN A 281 18.29 7.55 11.60
N LEU A 282 17.32 8.43 11.34
CA LEU A 282 17.24 9.72 11.99
C LEU A 282 17.12 9.62 13.52
N ILE A 283 16.42 8.61 14.03
CA ILE A 283 16.33 8.38 15.48
C ILE A 283 17.67 7.86 16.02
N LEU A 284 18.36 6.99 15.29
CA LEU A 284 19.70 6.49 15.65
C LEU A 284 20.71 7.62 15.70
N GLU A 285 20.64 8.56 14.77
CA GLU A 285 21.48 9.78 14.71
C GLU A 285 21.14 10.81 15.79
N GLY A 286 20.14 10.53 16.64
CA GLY A 286 19.80 11.35 17.80
C GLY A 286 18.75 12.42 17.56
N MET A 287 18.10 12.45 16.38
CA MET A 287 17.00 13.37 16.15
C MET A 287 15.81 13.03 17.07
N ASN A 288 15.21 14.07 17.67
CA ASN A 288 14.03 13.88 18.51
C ASN A 288 12.94 13.10 17.76
N PRO A 289 12.44 11.99 18.33
CA PRO A 289 11.43 11.15 17.66
C PRO A 289 10.19 11.90 17.19
N GLU A 290 9.74 12.91 17.93
CA GLU A 290 8.58 13.72 17.52
C GLU A 290 8.87 14.52 16.24
N PHE A 291 10.10 15.02 16.06
CA PHE A 291 10.49 15.70 14.83
C PHE A 291 10.57 14.74 13.66
N VAL A 292 11.13 13.53 13.88
CA VAL A 292 11.15 12.47 12.87
C VAL A 292 9.72 12.10 12.46
N ARG A 293 8.81 11.94 13.42
CA ARG A 293 7.39 11.66 13.16
C ARG A 293 6.75 12.73 12.25
N ARG A 294 7.03 14.00 12.53
CA ARG A 294 6.52 15.15 11.72
C ARG A 294 7.13 15.14 10.32
N LEU A 295 8.45 14.97 10.18
CA LEU A 295 9.12 14.86 8.88
C LEU A 295 8.56 13.70 8.05
N MET A 296 8.33 12.56 8.68
CA MET A 296 7.69 11.41 8.04
C MET A 296 6.20 11.59 7.81
N ARG A 297 5.58 12.64 8.33
CA ARG A 297 4.14 12.91 8.19
C ARG A 297 3.28 11.72 8.67
N ILE A 298 3.67 11.12 9.82
CA ILE A 298 2.95 10.02 10.47
C ILE A 298 2.04 10.58 11.55
N LYS A 299 0.72 10.43 11.39
CA LYS A 299 -0.26 10.91 12.37
C LYS A 299 -0.43 9.97 13.56
N SER A 300 -0.40 8.67 13.33
CA SER A 300 -0.63 7.66 14.37
C SER A 300 0.62 7.40 15.21
N MET A 301 0.52 7.65 16.51
CA MET A 301 1.59 7.33 17.47
C MET A 301 1.89 5.83 17.51
N GLY A 302 0.87 4.98 17.45
CA GLY A 302 1.05 3.52 17.44
C GLY A 302 1.82 3.02 16.21
N VAL A 303 1.61 3.66 15.05
CA VAL A 303 2.40 3.36 13.85
C VAL A 303 3.83 3.85 14.00
N PHE A 304 4.02 5.03 14.59
CA PHE A 304 5.35 5.62 14.79
C PHE A 304 6.15 4.90 15.87
N GLY A 305 5.53 4.42 16.92
CA GLY A 305 6.18 3.69 18.02
C GLY A 305 7.03 2.49 17.57
N ARG A 306 6.71 1.91 16.41
CA ARG A 306 7.52 0.83 15.83
C ARG A 306 8.92 1.29 15.43
N TYR A 307 9.07 2.51 14.91
CA TYR A 307 10.38 3.08 14.54
C TYR A 307 11.22 3.35 15.78
N THR A 308 10.62 3.94 16.81
CA THR A 308 11.29 4.19 18.08
C THR A 308 11.74 2.89 18.75
N LYS A 309 10.86 1.88 18.79
CA LYS A 309 11.20 0.55 19.32
C LYS A 309 12.39 -0.05 18.56
N ARG A 310 12.32 -0.05 17.24
CA ARG A 310 13.41 -0.60 16.39
C ARG A 310 14.74 0.11 16.61
N ALA A 311 14.73 1.44 16.65
CA ALA A 311 15.95 2.22 16.92
C ALA A 311 16.54 1.94 18.30
N LEU A 312 15.68 1.78 19.32
CA LEU A 312 16.13 1.42 20.67
C LEU A 312 16.72 0.00 20.72
N GLU A 313 16.13 -0.98 20.03
CA GLU A 313 16.67 -2.34 19.91
C GLU A 313 18.06 -2.34 19.26
N LEU A 314 18.27 -1.55 18.20
CA LEU A 314 19.57 -1.42 17.53
C LEU A 314 20.60 -0.77 18.44
N LYS A 315 20.27 0.35 19.10
CA LYS A 315 21.16 1.04 20.06
C LYS A 315 21.53 0.15 21.23
N ALA A 316 20.58 -0.62 21.77
CA ALA A 316 20.86 -1.54 22.87
C ALA A 316 21.87 -2.62 22.45
N LYS A 317 21.72 -3.15 21.21
CA LYS A 317 22.66 -4.13 20.67
C LYS A 317 24.06 -3.53 20.47
N GLU A 318 24.16 -2.35 19.89
CA GLU A 318 25.41 -1.62 19.68
C GLU A 318 26.12 -1.35 21.02
N SER A 319 25.41 -0.75 21.98
CA SER A 319 25.94 -0.47 23.32
C SER A 319 26.40 -1.72 24.06
N PHE A 320 25.75 -2.86 23.85
CA PHE A 320 26.20 -4.13 24.43
C PHE A 320 27.57 -4.55 23.89
N TYR A 321 27.77 -4.49 22.56
CA TYR A 321 29.07 -4.85 21.97
C TYR A 321 30.18 -3.86 22.34
N ASP A 322 29.88 -2.57 22.38
CA ASP A 322 30.83 -1.54 22.81
C ASP A 322 31.32 -1.79 24.25
N THR A 323 30.38 -2.17 25.13
CA THR A 323 30.70 -2.50 26.53
C THR A 323 31.58 -3.73 26.63
N LEU A 324 31.32 -4.78 25.82
CA LEU A 324 32.13 -5.98 25.80
C LEU A 324 33.56 -5.67 25.30
N GLN A 325 33.70 -4.92 24.21
CA GLN A 325 35.04 -4.55 23.69
C GLN A 325 35.83 -3.71 24.67
N ALA A 326 35.16 -2.78 25.37
CA ALA A 326 35.82 -1.98 26.42
C ALA A 326 36.30 -2.86 27.59
N SER A 327 35.50 -3.86 28.01
CA SER A 327 35.88 -4.77 29.08
C SER A 327 37.04 -5.74 28.67
N GLU A 328 37.01 -6.24 27.43
CA GLU A 328 38.08 -7.08 26.89
C GLU A 328 39.40 -6.29 26.73
N SER A 329 39.32 -5.05 26.26
CA SER A 329 40.51 -4.14 26.16
C SER A 329 41.07 -3.77 27.51
N GLY A 330 40.25 -3.64 28.56
CA GLY A 330 40.66 -3.37 29.92
C GLY A 330 41.33 -4.58 30.59
N LEU A 331 40.93 -5.81 30.22
CA LEU A 331 41.54 -7.03 30.76
C LEU A 331 42.93 -7.31 30.18
N PHE A 332 43.26 -6.83 28.99
CA PHE A 332 44.62 -6.98 28.39
C PHE A 332 45.55 -5.81 28.70
N GLY A 333 45.05 -4.69 29.21
CA GLY A 333 45.84 -3.52 29.59
C GLY A 333 46.52 -3.59 30.96
N SER A 334 46.16 -4.57 31.80
CA SER A 334 46.71 -4.71 33.18
C SER A 334 47.77 -5.82 33.33
N ALA A 335 48.26 -6.40 32.23
CA ALA A 335 49.28 -7.47 32.26
C ALA A 335 50.71 -7.02 31.82
N SER A 336 50.99 -5.71 31.84
CA SER A 336 52.32 -5.17 31.51
C SER A 336 52.69 -4.05 32.48
N GLU A 337 52.87 -4.38 33.77
CA GLU A 337 53.72 -3.69 34.75
C GLU A 337 54.56 -4.70 35.52
#